data_486f640469326f50933266e141290f31
#
_entry.id   486f640469326f50933266e141290f31
#
_cell.length_a   1.000
_cell.length_b   1.000
_cell.length_c   1.000
_cell.angle_alpha   90.00
_cell.angle_beta   90.00
_cell.angle_gamma   90.00
#
_symmetry.space_group_name_H-M   'P 1'
#
loop_
_entity.id
_entity.type
_entity.pdbx_description
1 polymer ?
#
loop_
_entity_poly.entity_id
_entity_poly.type
_entity_poly.pdbx_seq_one_letter_code
_entity_poly.pdbx_strand_id
1 'polypeptide(L)'
;MRKLLMILCTLLLVGCGTTKSVKVEQEVGLLQTVKERGYVICGVNSNLPGFSAQDESGNWSGLDVDFCKAVAAGIFGDSSKVEFVGLNASQRFPTLASGNIDVLARNTTWTISRDVNLMFEFAGVNYYDGQGFLIPTDLDIKSATELDGAFVCITKETTSELNLNDYFAENNMAYQPIYVEGNKDAKAKLFSGECDVFTTDASGLASARAGAEDPSKWIVLPEIISKEPLGPLVRQGDQEREAIVRWTHFIMINAEEAGITMYNVDMMLTAKSKEVKRILGVEGYIGPMLGVGMKFGYNIIKQVGNYGESFERNVGPNTPLALERGLNNLWKNGGVMYVPPIR
;
A
#
# COMPACT_ATOMS: atom_id res chain seq x y z
N MET A 1 75.95 -36.41 -41.67
CA MET A 1 76.88 -36.64 -40.55
C MET A 1 76.64 -35.59 -39.49
N ARG A 2 76.64 -36.02 -38.26
CA ARG A 2 76.57 -35.28 -37.01
C ARG A 2 75.22 -34.66 -36.61
N LYS A 3 74.56 -35.37 -35.70
CA LYS A 3 73.44 -35.02 -34.88
C LYS A 3 73.88 -33.96 -33.80
N LEU A 4 73.09 -32.94 -33.58
CA LEU A 4 73.23 -32.11 -32.41
C LEU A 4 71.91 -32.15 -31.67
N LEU A 5 71.93 -32.72 -30.45
CA LEU A 5 70.84 -32.90 -29.51
C LEU A 5 70.76 -31.64 -28.67
N MET A 6 69.68 -30.89 -28.79
CA MET A 6 69.42 -29.79 -27.83
C MET A 6 68.39 -30.28 -26.78
N ILE A 7 68.84 -30.33 -25.57
CA ILE A 7 68.06 -30.59 -24.37
C ILE A 7 67.36 -29.29 -23.95
N LEU A 8 66.06 -29.26 -24.01
CA LEU A 8 65.25 -28.14 -23.52
C LEU A 8 64.81 -28.40 -22.09
N CYS A 9 65.44 -27.70 -21.13
CA CYS A 9 65.04 -27.68 -19.73
C CYS A 9 63.76 -26.83 -19.55
N THR A 10 62.61 -27.47 -19.28
CA THR A 10 61.37 -26.79 -18.87
C THR A 10 61.41 -26.55 -17.37
N LEU A 11 61.57 -25.29 -16.98
CA LEU A 11 61.32 -24.85 -15.58
C LEU A 11 59.83 -24.75 -15.35
N LEU A 12 59.30 -25.61 -14.51
CA LEU A 12 57.97 -25.51 -13.95
C LEU A 12 57.99 -24.48 -12.79
N LEU A 13 57.48 -23.27 -13.08
CA LEU A 13 57.15 -22.28 -12.02
C LEU A 13 55.82 -22.68 -11.40
N VAL A 14 55.86 -23.26 -10.19
CA VAL A 14 54.68 -23.45 -9.33
C VAL A 14 54.38 -22.10 -8.66
N GLY A 15 53.48 -21.36 -9.28
CA GLY A 15 52.90 -20.15 -8.67
C GLY A 15 51.88 -20.54 -7.58
N CYS A 16 52.25 -20.44 -6.31
CA CYS A 16 51.30 -20.43 -5.19
C CYS A 16 50.46 -19.16 -5.27
N GLY A 17 49.34 -19.21 -5.97
CA GLY A 17 48.32 -18.18 -5.92
C GLY A 17 47.55 -18.30 -4.59
N THR A 18 47.81 -17.41 -3.66
CA THR A 18 46.92 -17.17 -2.50
C THR A 18 45.59 -16.62 -3.02
N THR A 19 44.61 -17.47 -3.19
CA THR A 19 43.21 -17.03 -3.34
C THR A 19 42.80 -16.29 -2.09
N LYS A 20 42.83 -14.96 -2.14
CA LYS A 20 42.09 -14.16 -1.17
C LYS A 20 40.63 -14.51 -1.34
N SER A 21 40.05 -15.21 -0.37
CA SER A 21 38.61 -15.33 -0.25
C SER A 21 38.08 -13.89 -0.09
N VAL A 22 37.45 -13.38 -1.14
CA VAL A 22 36.59 -12.19 -0.99
C VAL A 22 35.49 -12.66 -0.06
N LYS A 23 35.52 -12.22 1.20
CA LYS A 23 34.33 -12.24 2.05
C LYS A 23 33.35 -11.36 1.33
N VAL A 24 32.37 -11.96 0.66
CA VAL A 24 31.13 -11.29 0.31
C VAL A 24 30.54 -10.94 1.68
N GLU A 25 30.62 -9.70 2.11
CA GLU A 25 29.80 -9.20 3.20
C GLU A 25 28.38 -9.48 2.75
N GLN A 26 27.74 -10.43 3.40
CA GLN A 26 26.33 -10.72 3.21
C GLN A 26 25.65 -9.44 3.67
N GLU A 27 25.09 -8.66 2.74
CA GLU A 27 24.26 -7.50 3.10
C GLU A 27 23.23 -8.01 4.10
N VAL A 28 23.21 -7.38 5.28
CA VAL A 28 22.23 -7.72 6.33
C VAL A 28 20.86 -7.52 5.73
N GLY A 29 20.07 -8.59 5.61
CA GLY A 29 18.74 -8.52 5.01
C GLY A 29 17.90 -7.45 5.73
N LEU A 30 17.11 -6.73 4.98
CA LEU A 30 16.30 -5.63 5.56
C LEU A 30 15.33 -6.12 6.63
N LEU A 31 14.86 -7.37 6.57
CA LEU A 31 14.09 -7.99 7.65
C LEU A 31 14.90 -8.09 8.94
N GLN A 32 16.18 -8.46 8.84
CA GLN A 32 17.06 -8.53 10.01
C GLN A 32 17.25 -7.14 10.63
N THR A 33 17.45 -6.11 9.81
CA THR A 33 17.53 -4.71 10.26
C THR A 33 16.27 -4.27 11.01
N VAL A 34 15.07 -4.61 10.47
CA VAL A 34 13.78 -4.33 11.13
C VAL A 34 13.67 -5.04 12.47
N LYS A 35 14.08 -6.32 12.53
CA LYS A 35 14.08 -7.10 13.78
C LYS A 35 15.04 -6.56 14.84
N GLU A 36 16.24 -6.16 14.44
CA GLU A 36 17.25 -5.56 15.34
C GLU A 36 16.80 -4.22 15.89
N ARG A 37 16.11 -3.42 15.07
CA ARG A 37 15.51 -2.16 15.51
C ARG A 37 14.32 -2.39 16.45
N GLY A 38 13.58 -3.48 16.27
CA GLY A 38 12.46 -3.87 17.12
C GLY A 38 11.10 -3.29 16.72
N TYR A 39 10.99 -2.61 15.58
CA TYR A 39 9.73 -2.08 15.04
C TYR A 39 9.83 -1.83 13.52
N VAL A 40 8.67 -1.72 12.86
CA VAL A 40 8.53 -1.35 11.45
C VAL A 40 8.38 0.16 11.35
N ILE A 41 9.02 0.81 10.36
CA ILE A 41 8.75 2.20 10.00
C ILE A 41 7.85 2.23 8.77
N CYS A 42 6.64 2.75 8.92
CA CYS A 42 5.62 2.76 7.87
C CYS A 42 5.31 4.19 7.41
N GLY A 43 5.54 4.47 6.13
CA GLY A 43 5.13 5.72 5.49
C GLY A 43 3.63 5.67 5.15
N VAL A 44 2.87 6.65 5.62
CA VAL A 44 1.43 6.75 5.43
C VAL A 44 1.04 8.14 4.92
N ASN A 45 -0.18 8.33 4.47
CA ASN A 45 -0.68 9.66 4.15
C ASN A 45 -0.81 10.48 5.44
N SER A 46 -0.36 11.73 5.41
CA SER A 46 -0.40 12.59 6.60
C SER A 46 -1.81 13.00 7.03
N ASN A 47 -2.78 13.01 6.09
CA ASN A 47 -4.17 13.43 6.36
C ASN A 47 -5.15 12.88 5.31
N LEU A 48 -5.52 11.61 5.46
CA LEU A 48 -6.57 10.95 4.68
C LEU A 48 -7.44 10.11 5.61
N PRO A 49 -8.43 10.71 6.29
CA PRO A 49 -9.37 9.97 7.13
C PRO A 49 -9.98 8.75 6.42
N GLY A 50 -10.04 7.63 7.12
CA GLY A 50 -10.40 6.32 6.58
C GLY A 50 -9.21 5.48 6.08
N PHE A 51 -8.12 6.11 5.62
CA PHE A 51 -6.89 5.41 5.20
C PHE A 51 -5.74 5.64 6.17
N SER A 52 -5.39 6.89 6.43
CA SER A 52 -4.42 7.24 7.46
C SER A 52 -4.62 8.68 7.93
N ALA A 53 -4.90 8.84 9.20
CA ALA A 53 -5.03 10.15 9.86
C ALA A 53 -4.64 10.03 11.33
N GLN A 54 -4.11 11.11 11.88
CA GLN A 54 -3.91 11.26 13.32
C GLN A 54 -5.09 11.95 13.97
N ASP A 55 -5.49 11.47 15.15
CA ASP A 55 -6.37 12.21 16.05
C ASP A 55 -5.61 13.32 16.82
N GLU A 56 -6.33 14.10 17.61
CA GLU A 56 -5.76 15.18 18.44
C GLU A 56 -4.76 14.67 19.49
N SER A 57 -4.83 13.39 19.85
CA SER A 57 -3.91 12.72 20.78
C SER A 57 -2.68 12.14 20.09
N GLY A 58 -2.59 12.25 18.77
CA GLY A 58 -1.50 11.72 17.96
C GLY A 58 -1.64 10.24 17.58
N ASN A 59 -2.79 9.59 17.85
CA ASN A 59 -3.02 8.20 17.48
C ASN A 59 -3.37 8.10 16.00
N TRP A 60 -2.72 7.16 15.29
CA TRP A 60 -2.99 6.86 13.91
C TRP A 60 -4.13 5.85 13.75
N SER A 61 -5.01 6.09 12.76
CA SER A 61 -6.11 5.19 12.38
C SER A 61 -6.34 5.19 10.87
N GLY A 62 -6.95 4.12 10.35
CA GLY A 62 -7.30 3.95 8.94
C GLY A 62 -6.84 2.62 8.35
N LEU A 63 -7.27 2.34 7.12
CA LEU A 63 -7.02 1.09 6.41
C LEU A 63 -5.51 0.83 6.19
N ASP A 64 -4.76 1.86 5.78
CA ASP A 64 -3.31 1.77 5.58
C ASP A 64 -2.57 1.63 6.92
N VAL A 65 -3.08 2.26 7.97
CA VAL A 65 -2.56 2.15 9.35
C VAL A 65 -2.77 0.74 9.89
N ASP A 66 -3.96 0.16 9.72
CA ASP A 66 -4.26 -1.21 10.10
C ASP A 66 -3.35 -2.19 9.37
N PHE A 67 -3.11 -1.96 8.07
CA PHE A 67 -2.19 -2.78 7.29
C PHE A 67 -0.77 -2.76 7.88
N CYS A 68 -0.24 -1.58 8.22
CA CYS A 68 1.09 -1.47 8.84
C CYS A 68 1.15 -2.13 10.23
N LYS A 69 0.08 -2.02 11.03
CA LYS A 69 -0.07 -2.73 12.30
C LYS A 69 -0.10 -4.26 12.10
N ALA A 70 -0.73 -4.73 11.01
CA ALA A 70 -0.76 -6.15 10.65
C ALA A 70 0.64 -6.67 10.28
N VAL A 71 1.44 -5.89 9.53
CA VAL A 71 2.84 -6.23 9.24
C VAL A 71 3.65 -6.34 10.54
N ALA A 72 3.52 -5.40 11.46
CA ALA A 72 4.19 -5.43 12.75
C ALA A 72 3.76 -6.63 13.61
N ALA A 73 2.45 -6.91 13.67
CA ALA A 73 1.91 -8.08 14.37
C ALA A 73 2.46 -9.39 13.79
N GLY A 74 2.61 -9.48 12.47
CA GLY A 74 3.19 -10.63 11.79
C GLY A 74 4.66 -10.84 12.13
N ILE A 75 5.47 -9.80 12.13
CA ILE A 75 6.91 -9.87 12.37
C ILE A 75 7.21 -10.09 13.85
N PHE A 76 6.60 -9.30 14.73
CA PHE A 76 6.95 -9.21 16.16
C PHE A 76 5.97 -9.92 17.09
N GLY A 77 4.79 -10.32 16.59
CA GLY A 77 3.70 -10.77 17.46
C GLY A 77 3.03 -9.64 18.24
N ASP A 78 3.30 -8.38 17.88
CA ASP A 78 2.83 -7.18 18.56
C ASP A 78 2.56 -6.06 17.52
N SER A 79 1.28 -5.69 17.35
CA SER A 79 0.84 -4.66 16.40
C SER A 79 1.28 -3.24 16.78
N SER A 80 1.70 -3.03 18.03
CA SER A 80 2.22 -1.73 18.49
C SER A 80 3.67 -1.45 18.04
N LYS A 81 4.37 -2.47 17.52
CA LYS A 81 5.76 -2.37 17.03
C LYS A 81 5.84 -1.73 15.65
N VAL A 82 5.21 -0.57 15.50
CA VAL A 82 5.22 0.21 14.26
C VAL A 82 5.34 1.70 14.58
N GLU A 83 6.18 2.39 13.82
CA GLU A 83 6.30 3.84 13.79
C GLU A 83 5.71 4.35 12.48
N PHE A 84 4.90 5.40 12.55
CA PHE A 84 4.26 6.00 11.38
C PHE A 84 4.94 7.30 10.99
N VAL A 85 5.24 7.45 9.69
CA VAL A 85 5.77 8.66 9.10
C VAL A 85 4.74 9.22 8.12
N GLY A 86 4.13 10.36 8.46
CA GLY A 86 3.17 11.04 7.59
C GLY A 86 3.88 11.72 6.41
N LEU A 87 3.50 11.38 5.18
CA LEU A 87 4.15 11.83 3.95
C LEU A 87 3.13 12.45 2.99
N ASN A 88 3.53 13.55 2.33
CA ASN A 88 2.80 14.06 1.17
C ASN A 88 3.17 13.31 -0.13
N ALA A 89 2.58 13.72 -1.26
CA ALA A 89 2.78 13.03 -2.54
C ALA A 89 4.24 13.10 -3.03
N SER A 90 4.92 14.23 -2.89
CA SER A 90 6.30 14.43 -3.35
C SER A 90 7.33 13.74 -2.45
N GLN A 91 7.03 13.56 -1.16
CA GLN A 91 7.94 12.96 -0.18
C GLN A 91 7.97 11.44 -0.22
N ARG A 92 6.86 10.77 -0.57
CA ARG A 92 6.68 9.32 -0.38
C ARG A 92 7.74 8.47 -1.05
N PHE A 93 8.04 8.72 -2.32
CA PHE A 93 9.01 7.92 -3.08
C PHE A 93 10.46 8.17 -2.68
N PRO A 94 10.94 9.43 -2.55
CA PRO A 94 12.27 9.69 -2.00
C PRO A 94 12.49 9.07 -0.61
N THR A 95 11.49 9.12 0.27
CA THR A 95 11.60 8.57 1.63
C THR A 95 11.67 7.04 1.61
N LEU A 96 10.93 6.36 0.72
CA LEU A 96 11.04 4.92 0.54
C LEU A 96 12.39 4.54 -0.07
N ALA A 97 12.82 5.23 -1.12
CA ALA A 97 14.07 4.95 -1.83
C ALA A 97 15.30 5.09 -0.92
N SER A 98 15.31 6.11 -0.06
CA SER A 98 16.43 6.36 0.89
C SER A 98 16.49 5.35 2.05
N GLY A 99 15.46 4.53 2.26
CA GLY A 99 15.41 3.58 3.37
C GLY A 99 14.95 4.18 4.70
N ASN A 100 14.48 5.42 4.71
CA ASN A 100 13.95 6.06 5.91
C ASN A 100 12.60 5.47 6.37
N ILE A 101 11.92 4.73 5.50
CA ILE A 101 10.78 3.87 5.81
C ILE A 101 10.98 2.47 5.24
N ASP A 102 10.37 1.48 5.87
CA ASP A 102 10.42 0.08 5.44
C ASP A 102 9.32 -0.26 4.43
N VAL A 103 8.12 0.25 4.70
CA VAL A 103 6.90 0.04 3.91
C VAL A 103 6.25 1.38 3.64
N LEU A 104 5.77 1.57 2.43
CA LEU A 104 4.92 2.70 2.07
C LEU A 104 3.49 2.19 1.86
N ALA A 105 2.60 2.42 2.81
CA ALA A 105 1.17 2.18 2.71
C ALA A 105 0.45 3.54 2.70
N ARG A 106 0.26 4.10 1.49
CA ARG A 106 -0.16 5.48 1.31
C ARG A 106 -0.98 5.65 0.04
N ASN A 107 -2.13 4.97 -0.02
CA ASN A 107 -3.03 5.08 -1.18
C ASN A 107 -2.26 5.30 -2.50
N THR A 108 -1.29 4.41 -2.79
CA THR A 108 -0.39 4.56 -3.94
C THR A 108 -0.81 3.65 -5.08
N THR A 109 -1.17 4.23 -6.22
CA THR A 109 -1.58 3.51 -7.41
C THR A 109 -0.42 2.71 -7.99
N TRP A 110 -0.65 1.45 -8.28
CA TRP A 110 0.30 0.59 -8.99
C TRP A 110 0.34 0.98 -10.47
N THR A 111 1.46 1.48 -10.92
CA THR A 111 1.72 1.84 -12.32
C THR A 111 3.05 1.27 -12.78
N ILE A 112 3.19 1.04 -14.09
CA ILE A 112 4.44 0.55 -14.68
C ILE A 112 5.64 1.46 -14.38
N SER A 113 5.43 2.78 -14.33
CA SER A 113 6.52 3.73 -14.04
C SER A 113 7.00 3.62 -12.60
N ARG A 114 6.08 3.42 -11.64
CA ARG A 114 6.43 3.25 -10.22
C ARG A 114 7.08 1.92 -9.93
N ASP A 115 6.62 0.88 -10.60
CA ASP A 115 7.15 -0.48 -10.49
C ASP A 115 8.54 -0.59 -11.14
N VAL A 116 8.64 -0.30 -12.43
CA VAL A 116 9.83 -0.56 -13.23
C VAL A 116 10.84 0.57 -13.17
N ASN A 117 10.41 1.84 -13.36
CA ASN A 117 11.37 2.95 -13.44
C ASN A 117 11.84 3.42 -12.07
N LEU A 118 10.97 3.42 -11.05
CA LEU A 118 11.34 3.82 -9.69
C LEU A 118 11.88 2.65 -8.85
N MET A 119 11.88 1.43 -9.41
CA MET A 119 12.37 0.21 -8.76
C MET A 119 11.73 -0.05 -7.38
N PHE A 120 10.40 0.06 -7.33
CA PHE A 120 9.61 -0.33 -6.18
C PHE A 120 8.87 -1.64 -6.46
N GLU A 121 8.61 -2.40 -5.41
CA GLU A 121 7.85 -3.65 -5.47
C GLU A 121 6.51 -3.43 -4.79
N PHE A 122 5.41 -3.63 -5.54
CA PHE A 122 4.07 -3.61 -4.98
C PHE A 122 3.73 -4.96 -4.37
N ALA A 123 3.33 -4.97 -3.12
CA ALA A 123 3.00 -6.19 -2.39
C ALA A 123 1.55 -6.67 -2.59
N GLY A 124 0.88 -6.16 -3.60
CA GLY A 124 -0.51 -6.45 -3.94
C GLY A 124 -1.37 -5.19 -3.94
N VAL A 125 -2.65 -5.35 -4.30
CA VAL A 125 -3.64 -4.26 -4.28
C VAL A 125 -4.49 -4.41 -3.04
N ASN A 126 -4.42 -3.44 -2.13
CA ASN A 126 -5.21 -3.43 -0.90
C ASN A 126 -6.49 -2.58 -1.01
N TYR A 127 -6.62 -1.79 -2.08
CA TYR A 127 -7.84 -1.05 -2.37
C TYR A 127 -7.96 -0.76 -3.88
N TYR A 128 -9.05 -1.16 -4.50
CA TYR A 128 -9.39 -0.83 -5.88
C TYR A 128 -10.22 0.43 -5.89
N ASP A 129 -9.69 1.50 -6.47
CA ASP A 129 -10.28 2.82 -6.57
C ASP A 129 -10.34 3.31 -8.01
N GLY A 130 -10.80 4.51 -8.18
CA GLY A 130 -10.80 5.28 -9.42
C GLY A 130 -10.86 6.76 -9.13
N GLN A 131 -10.42 7.58 -10.05
CA GLN A 131 -10.46 9.03 -9.91
C GLN A 131 -11.84 9.60 -10.27
N GLY A 132 -12.32 10.54 -9.46
CA GLY A 132 -13.57 11.27 -9.69
C GLY A 132 -13.45 12.76 -9.42
N PHE A 133 -14.59 13.42 -9.23
CA PHE A 133 -14.69 14.86 -9.05
C PHE A 133 -15.64 15.20 -7.91
N LEU A 134 -15.22 16.04 -6.99
CA LEU A 134 -16.03 16.61 -5.90
C LEU A 134 -16.29 18.07 -6.20
N ILE A 135 -17.57 18.46 -6.21
CA ILE A 135 -18.04 19.83 -6.50
C ILE A 135 -19.06 20.29 -5.48
N PRO A 136 -19.27 21.60 -5.32
CA PRO A 136 -20.41 22.10 -4.59
C PRO A 136 -21.73 21.83 -5.36
N THR A 137 -22.80 21.55 -4.63
CA THR A 137 -24.11 21.21 -5.21
C THR A 137 -24.81 22.40 -5.88
N ASP A 138 -24.46 23.64 -5.55
CA ASP A 138 -25.03 24.85 -6.10
C ASP A 138 -24.52 25.20 -7.51
N LEU A 139 -23.47 24.55 -7.99
CA LEU A 139 -23.05 24.65 -9.40
C LEU A 139 -24.03 23.98 -10.37
N ASP A 140 -24.94 23.14 -9.89
CA ASP A 140 -25.94 22.37 -10.66
C ASP A 140 -25.38 21.53 -11.82
N ILE A 141 -24.11 21.17 -11.77
CA ILE A 141 -23.39 20.31 -12.71
C ILE A 141 -23.75 18.85 -12.40
N LYS A 142 -24.03 18.05 -13.45
CA LYS A 142 -24.43 16.65 -13.33
C LYS A 142 -23.42 15.67 -13.92
N SER A 143 -22.51 16.16 -14.76
CA SER A 143 -21.50 15.35 -15.44
C SER A 143 -20.15 16.07 -15.46
N ALA A 144 -19.08 15.26 -15.35
CA ALA A 144 -17.71 15.78 -15.48
C ALA A 144 -17.42 16.43 -16.85
N THR A 145 -18.23 16.13 -17.88
CA THR A 145 -18.12 16.80 -19.20
C THR A 145 -18.61 18.24 -19.20
N GLU A 146 -19.21 18.71 -18.12
CA GLU A 146 -19.65 20.10 -17.95
C GLU A 146 -18.60 20.97 -17.24
N LEU A 147 -17.43 20.41 -16.92
CA LEU A 147 -16.35 21.08 -16.18
C LEU A 147 -15.38 21.88 -17.06
N ASP A 148 -15.75 22.18 -18.33
CA ASP A 148 -14.88 22.97 -19.22
C ASP A 148 -14.62 24.37 -18.65
N GLY A 149 -13.34 24.75 -18.59
CA GLY A 149 -12.87 26.03 -18.03
C GLY A 149 -12.76 26.11 -16.51
N ALA A 150 -13.13 25.06 -15.77
CA ALA A 150 -13.16 25.06 -14.30
C ALA A 150 -11.77 25.27 -13.65
N PHE A 151 -11.75 25.88 -12.47
CA PHE A 151 -10.60 25.88 -11.57
C PHE A 151 -10.57 24.57 -10.78
N VAL A 152 -9.56 23.72 -11.05
CA VAL A 152 -9.47 22.36 -10.49
C VAL A 152 -8.34 22.26 -9.48
N CYS A 153 -8.68 21.99 -8.22
CA CYS A 153 -7.72 21.62 -7.19
C CYS A 153 -7.14 20.23 -7.50
N ILE A 154 -5.81 20.14 -7.66
CA ILE A 154 -5.09 18.93 -8.05
C ILE A 154 -3.71 18.87 -7.40
N THR A 155 -3.29 17.67 -6.97
CA THR A 155 -1.95 17.45 -6.42
C THR A 155 -0.97 17.10 -7.54
N LYS A 156 0.14 17.84 -7.63
CA LYS A 156 1.23 17.59 -8.59
C LYS A 156 1.87 16.21 -8.41
N GLU A 157 2.45 15.69 -9.49
CA GLU A 157 3.24 14.45 -9.50
C GLU A 157 2.42 13.22 -9.05
N THR A 158 1.12 13.26 -9.35
CA THR A 158 0.21 12.14 -9.06
C THR A 158 -0.36 11.56 -10.35
N THR A 159 -0.89 10.33 -10.28
CA THR A 159 -1.69 9.75 -11.37
C THR A 159 -2.91 10.61 -11.66
N SER A 160 -3.47 11.25 -10.64
CA SER A 160 -4.65 12.11 -10.79
C SER A 160 -4.40 13.32 -11.70
N GLU A 161 -3.22 13.94 -11.65
CA GLU A 161 -2.85 15.02 -12.57
C GLU A 161 -2.75 14.52 -14.02
N LEU A 162 -2.14 13.34 -14.23
CA LEU A 162 -2.00 12.75 -15.56
C LEU A 162 -3.37 12.37 -16.14
N ASN A 163 -4.20 11.67 -15.37
CA ASN A 163 -5.53 11.25 -15.80
C ASN A 163 -6.45 12.43 -16.08
N LEU A 164 -6.36 13.52 -15.29
CA LEU A 164 -7.11 14.74 -15.52
C LEU A 164 -6.76 15.38 -16.88
N ASN A 165 -5.45 15.49 -17.18
CA ASN A 165 -4.98 15.98 -18.46
C ASN A 165 -5.53 15.17 -19.63
N ASP A 166 -5.43 13.84 -19.54
CA ASP A 166 -5.91 12.93 -20.57
C ASP A 166 -7.42 13.05 -20.77
N TYR A 167 -8.19 13.00 -19.67
CA TYR A 167 -9.65 13.09 -19.73
C TYR A 167 -10.17 14.40 -20.34
N PHE A 168 -9.58 15.54 -19.94
CA PHE A 168 -9.97 16.84 -20.48
C PHE A 168 -9.59 16.98 -21.96
N ALA A 169 -8.40 16.51 -22.35
CA ALA A 169 -7.97 16.51 -23.75
C ALA A 169 -8.88 15.64 -24.64
N GLU A 170 -9.23 14.43 -24.19
CA GLU A 170 -10.12 13.50 -24.92
C GLU A 170 -11.52 14.08 -25.12
N ASN A 171 -12.01 14.88 -24.17
CA ASN A 171 -13.31 15.53 -24.24
C ASN A 171 -13.28 16.96 -24.85
N ASN A 172 -12.13 17.39 -25.38
CA ASN A 172 -11.91 18.74 -25.92
C ASN A 172 -12.24 19.85 -24.91
N MET A 173 -11.95 19.62 -23.65
CA MET A 173 -12.13 20.58 -22.55
C MET A 173 -10.79 21.16 -22.10
N ALA A 174 -10.84 22.32 -21.45
CA ALA A 174 -9.70 22.94 -20.77
C ALA A 174 -10.01 23.13 -19.28
N TYR A 175 -9.00 23.24 -18.43
CA TYR A 175 -9.15 23.57 -17.03
C TYR A 175 -8.02 24.48 -16.56
N GLN A 176 -8.17 25.09 -15.39
CA GLN A 176 -7.16 25.89 -14.73
C GLN A 176 -6.70 25.19 -13.45
N PRO A 177 -5.46 24.67 -13.39
CA PRO A 177 -4.99 23.92 -12.23
C PRO A 177 -4.72 24.84 -11.03
N ILE A 178 -5.32 24.52 -9.91
CA ILE A 178 -4.98 25.06 -8.58
C ILE A 178 -4.20 23.96 -7.85
N TYR A 179 -2.90 24.09 -7.81
CA TYR A 179 -2.04 23.09 -7.20
C TYR A 179 -2.13 23.10 -5.69
N VAL A 180 -2.22 21.89 -5.10
CA VAL A 180 -2.37 21.65 -3.68
C VAL A 180 -1.31 20.68 -3.14
N GLU A 181 -0.96 20.84 -1.85
CA GLU A 181 0.03 19.98 -1.17
C GLU A 181 -0.54 18.63 -0.70
N GLY A 182 -1.85 18.43 -0.83
CA GLY A 182 -2.56 17.21 -0.43
C GLY A 182 -3.99 17.50 0.03
N ASN A 183 -4.66 16.49 0.58
CA ASN A 183 -6.10 16.54 0.86
C ASN A 183 -6.52 17.66 1.83
N LYS A 184 -5.69 18.00 2.82
CA LYS A 184 -6.00 19.09 3.76
C LYS A 184 -6.05 20.44 3.06
N ASP A 185 -5.07 20.73 2.21
CA ASP A 185 -4.99 21.97 1.44
C ASP A 185 -6.09 22.00 0.37
N ALA A 186 -6.32 20.88 -0.34
CA ALA A 186 -7.39 20.75 -1.33
C ALA A 186 -8.78 21.07 -0.73
N LYS A 187 -9.08 20.50 0.44
CA LYS A 187 -10.34 20.77 1.15
C LYS A 187 -10.46 22.25 1.53
N ALA A 188 -9.39 22.85 2.06
CA ALA A 188 -9.42 24.25 2.47
C ALA A 188 -9.73 25.16 1.26
N LYS A 189 -9.08 24.92 0.12
CA LYS A 189 -9.26 25.70 -1.11
C LYS A 189 -10.63 25.47 -1.76
N LEU A 190 -11.08 24.23 -1.83
CA LEU A 190 -12.41 23.90 -2.35
C LEU A 190 -13.51 24.55 -1.51
N PHE A 191 -13.43 24.41 -0.18
CA PHE A 191 -14.46 24.89 0.72
C PHE A 191 -14.46 26.43 0.86
N SER A 192 -13.35 27.10 0.53
CA SER A 192 -13.28 28.56 0.43
C SER A 192 -13.70 29.11 -0.94
N GLY A 193 -13.91 28.25 -1.95
CA GLY A 193 -14.22 28.65 -3.32
C GLY A 193 -13.01 29.15 -4.12
N GLU A 194 -11.79 28.83 -3.69
CA GLU A 194 -10.56 29.10 -4.47
C GLU A 194 -10.45 28.18 -5.68
N CYS A 195 -11.02 26.96 -5.63
CA CYS A 195 -11.26 26.10 -6.78
C CYS A 195 -12.72 25.65 -6.82
N ASP A 196 -13.23 25.39 -8.04
CA ASP A 196 -14.60 24.93 -8.28
C ASP A 196 -14.73 23.42 -8.06
N VAL A 197 -13.64 22.69 -8.29
CA VAL A 197 -13.60 21.23 -8.35
C VAL A 197 -12.37 20.71 -7.60
N PHE A 198 -12.54 19.64 -6.83
CA PHE A 198 -11.42 18.84 -6.35
C PHE A 198 -11.44 17.47 -7.02
N THR A 199 -10.33 17.04 -7.59
CA THR A 199 -10.18 15.73 -8.20
C THR A 199 -9.05 14.93 -7.56
N THR A 200 -9.34 13.69 -7.22
CA THR A 200 -8.43 12.66 -6.67
C THR A 200 -9.17 11.31 -6.71
N ASP A 201 -8.60 10.28 -6.08
CA ASP A 201 -9.26 8.99 -5.84
C ASP A 201 -10.66 9.20 -5.22
N ALA A 202 -11.67 8.45 -5.67
CA ALA A 202 -13.06 8.59 -5.20
C ALA A 202 -13.18 8.38 -3.68
N SER A 203 -12.38 7.48 -3.11
CA SER A 203 -12.30 7.31 -1.66
C SER A 203 -11.76 8.57 -0.95
N GLY A 204 -10.81 9.26 -1.57
CA GLY A 204 -10.28 10.54 -1.09
C GLY A 204 -11.33 11.66 -1.16
N LEU A 205 -12.16 11.67 -2.22
CA LEU A 205 -13.29 12.60 -2.35
C LEU A 205 -14.37 12.33 -1.30
N ALA A 206 -14.69 11.06 -1.04
CA ALA A 206 -15.60 10.69 0.04
C ALA A 206 -15.09 11.15 1.41
N SER A 207 -13.79 10.99 1.66
CA SER A 207 -13.13 11.49 2.87
C SER A 207 -13.18 13.03 2.96
N ALA A 208 -12.98 13.74 1.84
CA ALA A 208 -13.09 15.20 1.79
C ALA A 208 -14.50 15.66 2.10
N ARG A 209 -15.51 15.05 1.45
CA ARG A 209 -16.94 15.35 1.68
C ARG A 209 -17.35 15.09 3.12
N ALA A 210 -16.96 13.94 3.68
CA ALA A 210 -17.27 13.59 5.08
C ALA A 210 -16.67 14.57 6.09
N GLY A 211 -15.56 15.20 5.74
CA GLY A 211 -14.90 16.22 6.59
C GLY A 211 -15.37 17.64 6.36
N ALA A 212 -16.39 17.88 5.53
CA ALA A 212 -17.01 19.18 5.35
C ALA A 212 -17.91 19.53 6.57
N GLU A 213 -18.09 20.82 6.85
CA GLU A 213 -19.02 21.30 7.89
C GLU A 213 -20.46 20.84 7.60
N ASP A 214 -20.85 20.89 6.32
CA ASP A 214 -22.10 20.34 5.81
C ASP A 214 -21.84 19.47 4.58
N PRO A 215 -21.75 18.13 4.73
CA PRO A 215 -21.50 17.21 3.64
C PRO A 215 -22.58 17.21 2.54
N SER A 216 -23.81 17.68 2.84
CA SER A 216 -24.91 17.72 1.87
C SER A 216 -24.72 18.80 0.80
N LYS A 217 -23.85 19.76 1.01
CA LYS A 217 -23.48 20.80 0.04
C LYS A 217 -22.49 20.35 -1.01
N TRP A 218 -22.03 19.09 -0.94
CA TRP A 218 -20.97 18.57 -1.79
C TRP A 218 -21.41 17.29 -2.46
N ILE A 219 -21.15 17.14 -3.73
CA ILE A 219 -21.46 15.94 -4.51
C ILE A 219 -20.21 15.42 -5.22
N VAL A 220 -20.01 14.11 -5.17
CA VAL A 220 -19.08 13.41 -6.06
C VAL A 220 -19.83 13.09 -7.34
N LEU A 221 -19.31 13.56 -8.48
CA LEU A 221 -19.90 13.29 -9.79
C LEU A 221 -19.85 11.79 -10.11
N PRO A 222 -20.74 11.28 -10.98
CA PRO A 222 -20.85 9.85 -11.23
C PRO A 222 -19.70 9.26 -12.04
N GLU A 223 -18.95 10.08 -12.78
CA GLU A 223 -17.88 9.61 -13.64
C GLU A 223 -16.65 9.19 -12.83
N ILE A 224 -16.14 8.01 -13.15
CA ILE A 224 -14.83 7.51 -12.73
C ILE A 224 -13.93 7.49 -13.97
N ILE A 225 -12.92 8.33 -13.98
CA ILE A 225 -12.10 8.59 -15.17
C ILE A 225 -10.81 7.75 -15.26
N SER A 226 -10.51 6.95 -14.24
CA SER A 226 -9.31 6.10 -14.22
C SER A 226 -9.50 4.81 -13.44
N LYS A 227 -8.50 3.93 -13.54
CA LYS A 227 -8.31 2.78 -12.65
C LYS A 227 -7.18 3.10 -11.69
N GLU A 228 -7.47 3.05 -10.40
CA GLU A 228 -6.50 3.30 -9.34
C GLU A 228 -6.36 2.05 -8.44
N PRO A 229 -5.58 1.03 -8.86
CA PRO A 229 -5.27 -0.11 -7.99
C PRO A 229 -4.23 0.34 -6.95
N LEU A 230 -4.68 0.65 -5.74
CA LEU A 230 -3.85 1.13 -4.66
C LEU A 230 -3.20 -0.04 -3.92
N GLY A 231 -1.93 0.10 -3.56
CA GLY A 231 -1.23 -0.96 -2.83
C GLY A 231 -0.02 -0.50 -2.04
N PRO A 232 0.39 -1.29 -1.05
CA PRO A 232 1.62 -1.04 -0.30
C PRO A 232 2.85 -1.39 -1.14
N LEU A 233 3.92 -0.61 -0.94
CA LEU A 233 5.19 -0.75 -1.64
C LEU A 233 6.33 -0.99 -0.68
N VAL A 234 7.35 -1.69 -1.18
CA VAL A 234 8.67 -1.81 -0.57
C VAL A 234 9.75 -1.48 -1.60
N ARG A 235 10.99 -1.29 -1.18
CA ARG A 235 12.12 -1.18 -2.12
C ARG A 235 12.33 -2.49 -2.85
N GLN A 236 12.62 -2.44 -4.14
CA GLN A 236 13.00 -3.61 -4.92
C GLN A 236 14.30 -4.24 -4.40
N GLY A 237 14.45 -5.55 -4.58
CA GLY A 237 15.65 -6.30 -4.19
C GLY A 237 15.61 -6.88 -2.77
N ASP A 238 14.57 -6.60 -1.98
CA ASP A 238 14.34 -7.22 -0.69
C ASP A 238 13.17 -8.22 -0.75
N GLN A 239 13.46 -9.41 -1.25
CA GLN A 239 12.46 -10.47 -1.43
C GLN A 239 11.84 -10.96 -0.11
N GLU A 240 12.61 -10.97 1.00
CA GLU A 240 12.09 -11.42 2.29
C GLU A 240 11.04 -10.45 2.85
N ARG A 241 11.34 -9.16 2.81
CA ARG A 241 10.42 -8.12 3.28
C ARG A 241 9.21 -8.00 2.37
N GLU A 242 9.41 -8.02 1.06
CA GLU A 242 8.34 -8.00 0.08
C GLU A 242 7.38 -9.19 0.32
N ALA A 243 7.91 -10.39 0.51
CA ALA A 243 7.10 -11.57 0.82
C ALA A 243 6.29 -11.39 2.12
N ILE A 244 6.88 -10.84 3.18
CA ILE A 244 6.17 -10.59 4.44
C ILE A 244 5.02 -9.61 4.23
N VAL A 245 5.27 -8.49 3.56
CA VAL A 245 4.26 -7.44 3.31
C VAL A 245 3.13 -8.00 2.44
N ARG A 246 3.45 -8.72 1.38
CA ARG A 246 2.50 -9.40 0.49
C ARG A 246 1.66 -10.45 1.22
N TRP A 247 2.30 -11.34 1.97
CA TRP A 247 1.59 -12.40 2.68
C TRP A 247 0.80 -11.89 3.88
N THR A 248 1.15 -10.76 4.46
CA THR A 248 0.30 -10.06 5.43
C THR A 248 -1.05 -9.71 4.80
N HIS A 249 -1.03 -9.09 3.62
CA HIS A 249 -2.24 -8.78 2.85
C HIS A 249 -3.05 -10.04 2.51
N PHE A 250 -2.39 -11.06 1.98
CA PHE A 250 -3.05 -12.30 1.59
C PHE A 250 -3.63 -13.08 2.78
N ILE A 251 -2.98 -13.05 3.94
CA ILE A 251 -3.53 -13.63 5.18
C ILE A 251 -4.81 -12.92 5.60
N MET A 252 -4.86 -11.60 5.53
CA MET A 252 -6.06 -10.84 5.91
C MET A 252 -7.25 -11.18 4.99
N ILE A 253 -7.03 -11.31 3.68
CA ILE A 253 -8.08 -11.68 2.72
C ILE A 253 -8.48 -13.15 2.87
N ASN A 254 -7.53 -14.09 2.96
CA ASN A 254 -7.82 -15.51 3.17
C ASN A 254 -8.58 -15.75 4.49
N ALA A 255 -8.27 -14.99 5.54
CA ALA A 255 -8.96 -15.07 6.82
C ALA A 255 -10.42 -14.60 6.70
N GLU A 256 -10.68 -13.50 5.98
CA GLU A 256 -12.05 -13.06 5.68
C GLU A 256 -12.81 -14.16 4.90
N GLU A 257 -12.18 -14.71 3.87
CA GLU A 257 -12.78 -15.77 3.04
C GLU A 257 -13.10 -17.03 3.84
N ALA A 258 -12.27 -17.38 4.82
CA ALA A 258 -12.45 -18.51 5.71
C ALA A 258 -13.34 -18.20 6.94
N GLY A 259 -13.86 -16.98 7.06
CA GLY A 259 -14.70 -16.55 8.18
C GLY A 259 -13.95 -16.42 9.52
N ILE A 260 -12.63 -16.19 9.47
CA ILE A 260 -11.81 -15.97 10.66
C ILE A 260 -11.80 -14.46 10.97
N THR A 261 -12.18 -14.10 12.19
CA THR A 261 -12.26 -12.71 12.66
C THR A 261 -11.42 -12.53 13.93
N MET A 262 -11.13 -11.29 14.30
CA MET A 262 -10.43 -10.99 15.56
C MET A 262 -11.19 -11.52 16.80
N TYR A 263 -12.52 -11.69 16.69
CA TYR A 263 -13.37 -12.14 17.79
C TYR A 263 -13.43 -13.66 17.93
N ASN A 264 -13.31 -14.42 16.80
CA ASN A 264 -13.41 -15.86 16.82
C ASN A 264 -12.07 -16.59 16.65
N VAL A 265 -10.96 -15.90 16.38
CA VAL A 265 -9.67 -16.48 16.05
C VAL A 265 -9.17 -17.49 17.07
N ASP A 266 -9.41 -17.29 18.36
CA ASP A 266 -9.01 -18.22 19.42
C ASP A 266 -9.77 -19.55 19.32
N MET A 267 -11.07 -19.49 19.06
CA MET A 267 -11.91 -20.68 18.85
C MET A 267 -11.49 -21.41 17.56
N MET A 268 -11.11 -20.67 16.52
CA MET A 268 -10.69 -21.20 15.22
C MET A 268 -9.36 -21.99 15.28
N LEU A 269 -8.54 -21.85 16.32
CA LEU A 269 -7.34 -22.67 16.52
C LEU A 269 -7.65 -24.17 16.60
N THR A 270 -8.86 -24.55 17.03
CA THR A 270 -9.31 -25.95 17.13
C THR A 270 -10.16 -26.39 15.94
N ALA A 271 -10.31 -25.57 14.91
CA ALA A 271 -11.11 -25.87 13.72
C ALA A 271 -10.62 -27.15 13.03
N LYS A 272 -11.56 -27.91 12.41
CA LYS A 272 -11.21 -29.09 11.62
C LYS A 272 -10.60 -28.74 10.26
N SER A 273 -10.89 -27.55 9.73
CA SER A 273 -10.39 -27.09 8.43
C SER A 273 -8.87 -26.98 8.43
N LYS A 274 -8.22 -27.69 7.52
CA LYS A 274 -6.76 -27.60 7.32
C LYS A 274 -6.33 -26.23 6.81
N GLU A 275 -7.19 -25.56 6.06
CA GLU A 275 -6.96 -24.19 5.57
C GLU A 275 -6.88 -23.21 6.74
N VAL A 276 -7.89 -23.21 7.61
CA VAL A 276 -7.92 -22.39 8.83
C VAL A 276 -6.68 -22.63 9.69
N LYS A 277 -6.31 -23.91 9.90
CA LYS A 277 -5.12 -24.25 10.66
C LYS A 277 -3.82 -23.72 10.06
N ARG A 278 -3.70 -23.73 8.70
CA ARG A 278 -2.55 -23.15 8.01
C ARG A 278 -2.52 -21.64 8.12
N ILE A 279 -3.67 -20.97 7.90
CA ILE A 279 -3.78 -19.52 8.07
C ILE A 279 -3.32 -19.09 9.47
N LEU A 280 -3.73 -19.81 10.50
CA LEU A 280 -3.42 -19.49 11.89
C LEU A 280 -2.06 -20.03 12.40
N GLY A 281 -1.32 -20.75 11.56
CA GLY A 281 -0.02 -21.34 11.94
C GLY A 281 -0.11 -22.50 12.95
N VAL A 282 -1.27 -23.17 13.05
CA VAL A 282 -1.44 -24.40 13.83
C VAL A 282 -0.84 -25.58 13.07
N GLU A 283 -0.95 -25.59 11.76
CA GLU A 283 -0.31 -26.55 10.85
C GLU A 283 0.45 -25.76 9.75
N GLY A 284 1.50 -26.39 9.19
CA GLY A 284 2.34 -25.75 8.16
C GLY A 284 3.44 -24.86 8.76
N TYR A 285 4.24 -24.26 7.89
CA TYR A 285 5.45 -23.50 8.29
C TYR A 285 5.49 -22.11 7.66
N ILE A 286 4.34 -21.44 7.47
CA ILE A 286 4.25 -20.16 6.75
C ILE A 286 5.11 -19.10 7.44
N GLY A 287 4.96 -18.92 8.74
CA GLY A 287 5.78 -17.98 9.49
C GLY A 287 7.28 -18.26 9.36
N PRO A 288 7.76 -19.48 9.63
CA PRO A 288 9.16 -19.83 9.41
C PRO A 288 9.66 -19.69 7.98
N MET A 289 8.83 -19.98 6.95
CA MET A 289 9.19 -19.71 5.55
C MET A 289 9.41 -18.22 5.26
N LEU A 290 8.71 -17.35 5.98
CA LEU A 290 8.87 -15.90 5.92
C LEU A 290 9.94 -15.38 6.90
N GLY A 291 10.67 -16.26 7.57
CA GLY A 291 11.66 -15.88 8.58
C GLY A 291 11.04 -15.31 9.87
N VAL A 292 9.76 -15.53 10.14
CA VAL A 292 9.04 -15.02 11.33
C VAL A 292 8.43 -16.14 12.17
N GLY A 293 7.75 -15.80 13.25
CA GLY A 293 7.18 -16.77 14.18
C GLY A 293 6.03 -17.60 13.59
N MET A 294 5.84 -18.84 14.10
CA MET A 294 4.78 -19.77 13.68
C MET A 294 3.38 -19.13 13.68
N LYS A 295 3.11 -18.24 14.62
CA LYS A 295 1.81 -17.59 14.82
C LYS A 295 1.60 -16.36 13.92
N PHE A 296 2.30 -16.25 12.80
CA PHE A 296 2.23 -15.10 11.88
C PHE A 296 0.78 -14.69 11.59
N GLY A 297 -0.02 -15.56 10.98
CA GLY A 297 -1.39 -15.25 10.64
C GLY A 297 -2.32 -15.08 11.86
N TYR A 298 -2.13 -15.90 12.91
CA TYR A 298 -2.88 -15.74 14.16
C TYR A 298 -2.66 -14.35 14.77
N ASN A 299 -1.41 -13.88 14.85
CA ASN A 299 -1.08 -12.58 15.46
C ASN A 299 -1.69 -11.41 14.67
N ILE A 300 -1.66 -11.49 13.33
CA ILE A 300 -2.29 -10.51 12.45
C ILE A 300 -3.78 -10.42 12.76
N ILE A 301 -4.49 -11.55 12.67
CA ILE A 301 -5.95 -11.55 12.81
C ILE A 301 -6.39 -11.24 14.25
N LYS A 302 -5.66 -11.73 15.24
CA LYS A 302 -5.99 -11.49 16.66
C LYS A 302 -5.93 -10.00 17.02
N GLN A 303 -4.98 -9.26 16.45
CA GLN A 303 -4.70 -7.88 16.87
C GLN A 303 -5.28 -6.83 15.94
N VAL A 304 -5.45 -7.16 14.66
CA VAL A 304 -5.92 -6.22 13.64
C VAL A 304 -7.24 -6.65 12.99
N GLY A 305 -7.48 -7.96 12.89
CA GLY A 305 -8.63 -8.52 12.20
C GLY A 305 -8.32 -8.91 10.76
N ASN A 306 -9.33 -9.41 10.06
CA ASN A 306 -9.27 -9.71 8.65
C ASN A 306 -9.47 -8.45 7.78
N TYR A 307 -9.37 -8.57 6.45
CA TYR A 307 -9.50 -7.44 5.54
C TYR A 307 -10.89 -6.79 5.61
N GLY A 308 -11.96 -7.59 5.69
CA GLY A 308 -13.33 -7.08 5.82
C GLY A 308 -13.54 -6.29 7.11
N GLU A 309 -13.02 -6.77 8.25
CA GLU A 309 -13.10 -6.06 9.53
C GLU A 309 -12.37 -4.72 9.48
N SER A 310 -11.19 -4.67 8.83
CA SER A 310 -10.45 -3.43 8.64
C SER A 310 -11.16 -2.46 7.70
N PHE A 311 -11.73 -2.95 6.60
CA PHE A 311 -12.53 -2.16 5.67
C PHE A 311 -13.73 -1.54 6.37
N GLU A 312 -14.57 -2.36 7.00
CA GLU A 312 -15.81 -1.92 7.67
C GLU A 312 -15.54 -0.88 8.78
N ARG A 313 -14.49 -1.07 9.55
CA ARG A 313 -14.11 -0.18 10.64
C ARG A 313 -13.63 1.18 10.17
N ASN A 314 -12.94 1.25 9.02
CA ASN A 314 -12.24 2.45 8.59
C ASN A 314 -12.96 3.23 7.49
N VAL A 315 -13.57 2.54 6.54
CA VAL A 315 -14.15 3.17 5.34
C VAL A 315 -15.57 2.68 5.02
N GLY A 316 -16.04 1.63 5.67
CA GLY A 316 -17.29 0.94 5.35
C GLY A 316 -18.56 1.77 5.53
N PRO A 317 -19.73 1.20 5.20
CA PRO A 317 -21.02 1.90 5.19
C PRO A 317 -21.41 2.57 6.51
N ASN A 318 -20.91 2.05 7.64
CA ASN A 318 -21.20 2.59 8.98
C ASN A 318 -20.20 3.66 9.43
N THR A 319 -19.26 4.08 8.57
CA THR A 319 -18.33 5.18 8.84
C THR A 319 -18.82 6.47 8.19
N PRO A 320 -18.24 7.64 8.52
CA PRO A 320 -18.55 8.90 7.84
C PRO A 320 -18.30 8.87 6.32
N LEU A 321 -17.40 8.00 5.83
CA LEU A 321 -17.12 7.83 4.41
C LEU A 321 -18.21 7.07 3.68
N ALA A 322 -18.88 6.15 4.38
CA ALA A 322 -19.98 5.32 3.90
C ALA A 322 -19.69 4.62 2.56
N LEU A 323 -18.49 4.04 2.42
CA LEU A 323 -18.08 3.38 1.18
C LEU A 323 -18.57 1.93 1.16
N GLU A 324 -19.19 1.55 0.03
CA GLU A 324 -19.53 0.18 -0.26
C GLU A 324 -18.28 -0.62 -0.69
N ARG A 325 -18.30 -1.92 -0.44
CA ARG A 325 -17.18 -2.81 -0.82
C ARG A 325 -16.89 -2.79 -2.32
N GLY A 326 -17.92 -2.84 -3.17
CA GLY A 326 -17.77 -2.84 -4.62
C GLY A 326 -16.70 -3.83 -5.10
N LEU A 327 -15.72 -3.35 -5.88
CA LEU A 327 -14.55 -4.14 -6.32
C LEU A 327 -13.71 -4.66 -5.14
N ASN A 328 -13.74 -4.01 -4.00
CA ASN A 328 -13.01 -4.39 -2.79
C ASN A 328 -13.68 -5.55 -2.02
N ASN A 329 -14.73 -6.15 -2.55
CA ASN A 329 -15.32 -7.34 -1.98
C ASN A 329 -14.55 -8.60 -2.41
N LEU A 330 -14.73 -9.70 -1.65
CA LEU A 330 -14.21 -11.00 -2.05
C LEU A 330 -14.75 -11.42 -3.41
N TRP A 331 -13.97 -12.14 -4.19
CA TRP A 331 -14.36 -12.65 -5.50
C TRP A 331 -15.68 -13.44 -5.48
N LYS A 332 -15.91 -14.23 -4.43
CA LYS A 332 -17.17 -14.99 -4.26
C LYS A 332 -18.40 -14.11 -3.99
N ASN A 333 -18.21 -12.85 -3.65
CA ASN A 333 -19.25 -11.86 -3.39
C ASN A 333 -19.31 -10.78 -4.50
N GLY A 334 -18.73 -11.05 -5.68
CA GLY A 334 -18.78 -10.16 -6.84
C GLY A 334 -17.68 -9.10 -6.89
N GLY A 335 -16.72 -9.09 -5.97
CA GLY A 335 -15.54 -8.23 -6.02
C GLY A 335 -14.35 -8.87 -6.75
N VAL A 336 -13.17 -8.27 -6.61
CA VAL A 336 -11.92 -8.75 -7.24
C VAL A 336 -10.83 -9.08 -6.22
N MET A 337 -11.15 -9.08 -4.92
CA MET A 337 -10.22 -9.56 -3.89
C MET A 337 -10.10 -11.08 -4.01
N TYR A 338 -9.06 -11.51 -4.76
CA TYR A 338 -8.71 -12.89 -5.04
C TYR A 338 -7.23 -13.07 -4.83
N VAL A 339 -6.84 -13.88 -3.84
CA VAL A 339 -5.45 -14.06 -3.44
C VAL A 339 -5.02 -15.53 -3.45
N PRO A 340 -3.72 -15.82 -3.54
CA PRO A 340 -3.22 -17.19 -3.51
C PRO A 340 -3.62 -17.93 -2.23
N PRO A 341 -3.92 -19.23 -2.34
CA PRO A 341 -4.26 -20.06 -1.17
C PRO A 341 -3.03 -20.33 -0.30
N ILE A 342 -3.27 -20.49 0.99
CA ILE A 342 -2.26 -20.85 1.99
C ILE A 342 -1.98 -22.36 1.93
N ARG A 343 -0.86 -22.76 1.31
CA ARG A 343 -0.49 -24.17 1.14
C ARG A 343 1.00 -24.44 1.40
#